data_f4888dba3f97874ec7888274b3a91ee3
#
_entry.id   f4888dba3f97874ec7888274b3a91ee3
#
_cell.length_a   1.000
_cell.length_b   1.000
_cell.length_c   1.000
_cell.angle_alpha   90.00
_cell.angle_beta   90.00
_cell.angle_gamma   90.00
#
_symmetry.space_group_name_H-M   'P 1'
#
loop_
_entity.id
_entity.type
_entity.pdbx_description
1 polymer ?
#
loop_
_entity_poly.entity_id
_entity_poly.type
_entity_poly.pdbx_seq_one_letter_code
_entity_poly.pdbx_strand_id
1 'polypeptide(L)'
;MKILHLLSAALLAAFVSCSTVTPEPDPLPRAMLLSVRVDAKQVPDGGSVSDISQLPQIRLEFSRNVTLDEASVAGFSFSGGALKGEADAGDPTVIVLRTAEKLSPCTKYRLAIPAGETFGVDLIEGFSLSFVTAYDISDKFPRISREELLTKVQERTFSYFWDYAHPVSGLARERLGSDETVTSGGSGFGIMALPVGVERGFVTREQAAERLRTIVGFLGTKADRFHGAFSHWLNGSTGKVIPFSAKDNGGDLIETAFLIEGLLAAAGYFDRPEEKDIRDGIDAIWRDVEWDWYTRGGQDALYWHWSPDNGWAMNMQINGWNEGLIAYVLAAASPTHPVPASAYHKGWARDGGIRNGRTFWGFTLPLGSDRGGPMFFAHYSFMGLDPRGLKDRYADYWEQNVAHARINHAYCEANPNHHAGYNGGCWGLTASDYPRGYTASSPSNDTGTIAPTAALASMPYTPEESLAAMETFYYIYGDRLWGEYGFYDAFCLDSVWFAKSYIAIDQGPIVVMIENYRSGLLWDCFMKHPDLPAGLEKLGFGS
;
A
#
# COMPACT_ATOMS: atom_id res chain seq x y z
N MET A 1 13.62 101.40 -48.05
CA MET A 1 12.58 102.46 -47.97
C MET A 1 11.72 102.18 -46.72
N LYS A 2 11.87 103.10 -45.77
CA LYS A 2 10.91 103.50 -44.70
C LYS A 2 10.07 102.46 -43.95
N ILE A 3 10.38 102.25 -42.67
CA ILE A 3 9.75 102.90 -41.47
C ILE A 3 8.44 102.14 -41.10
N LEU A 4 8.34 101.57 -39.89
CA LEU A 4 7.87 102.31 -38.68
C LEU A 4 7.82 101.36 -37.47
N HIS A 5 8.24 101.87 -36.33
CA HIS A 5 8.11 101.26 -35.00
C HIS A 5 6.64 101.20 -34.52
N LEU A 6 6.39 100.15 -33.71
CA LEU A 6 5.37 100.33 -32.65
C LEU A 6 5.71 99.34 -31.49
N LEU A 7 6.05 99.96 -30.35
CA LEU A 7 6.13 99.30 -29.06
C LEU A 7 4.77 98.79 -28.59
N SER A 8 4.69 97.65 -28.07
CA SER A 8 3.58 97.18 -27.19
C SER A 8 4.16 96.46 -26.01
N ALA A 9 4.00 97.06 -24.85
CA ALA A 9 4.34 96.44 -23.55
C ALA A 9 3.41 95.29 -23.24
N ALA A 10 3.94 94.10 -23.01
CA ALA A 10 3.18 92.99 -22.50
C ALA A 10 3.48 92.81 -21.00
N LEU A 11 2.43 92.99 -20.21
CA LEU A 11 2.40 92.71 -18.77
C LEU A 11 2.56 91.22 -18.51
N LEU A 12 3.65 90.85 -17.86
CA LEU A 12 3.86 89.50 -17.38
C LEU A 12 3.11 89.29 -16.05
N ALA A 13 1.93 88.64 -16.07
CA ALA A 13 1.23 88.23 -14.87
C ALA A 13 1.90 86.86 -14.44
N ALA A 14 2.66 86.90 -13.40
CA ALA A 14 3.22 85.66 -12.77
C ALA A 14 2.07 84.95 -12.00
N PHE A 15 1.57 83.85 -12.56
CA PHE A 15 0.73 82.95 -11.79
C PHE A 15 1.65 82.13 -10.89
N VAL A 16 1.67 82.41 -9.60
CA VAL A 16 2.24 81.51 -8.57
C VAL A 16 1.21 80.36 -8.39
N SER A 17 1.44 79.24 -9.05
CA SER A 17 0.72 78.03 -8.78
C SER A 17 1.27 77.46 -7.47
N CYS A 18 0.56 77.64 -6.36
CA CYS A 18 0.76 76.80 -5.16
C CYS A 18 0.31 75.36 -5.47
N SER A 19 1.21 74.53 -5.94
CA SER A 19 1.03 73.12 -5.88
C SER A 19 1.14 72.70 -4.40
N THR A 20 0.00 72.40 -3.77
CA THR A 20 -0.01 71.64 -2.50
C THR A 20 0.55 70.27 -2.80
N VAL A 21 1.84 70.08 -2.54
CA VAL A 21 2.45 68.74 -2.44
C VAL A 21 1.80 68.10 -1.23
N THR A 22 0.86 67.19 -1.46
CA THR A 22 0.43 66.24 -0.41
C THR A 22 1.67 65.47 0.01
N PRO A 23 2.05 65.50 1.28
CA PRO A 23 3.18 64.68 1.73
C PRO A 23 2.91 63.23 1.36
N GLU A 24 3.86 62.53 0.74
CA GLU A 24 3.80 61.08 0.60
C GLU A 24 3.57 60.50 2.00
N PRO A 25 2.63 59.55 2.15
CA PRO A 25 2.44 58.89 3.43
C PRO A 25 3.77 58.23 3.88
N ASP A 26 4.05 58.32 5.15
CA ASP A 26 5.21 57.64 5.73
C ASP A 26 5.22 56.15 5.33
N PRO A 27 6.37 55.58 4.92
CA PRO A 27 6.42 54.18 4.52
C PRO A 27 6.00 53.29 5.68
N LEU A 28 5.20 52.26 5.38
CA LEU A 28 4.73 51.29 6.37
C LEU A 28 5.91 50.59 7.04
N PRO A 29 5.80 50.26 8.35
CA PRO A 29 6.87 49.55 9.05
C PRO A 29 7.04 48.14 8.48
N ARG A 30 8.28 47.77 8.16
CA ARG A 30 8.60 46.44 7.63
C ARG A 30 8.38 45.35 8.69
N ALA A 31 7.75 44.25 8.29
CA ALA A 31 7.44 43.12 9.15
C ALA A 31 7.77 41.78 8.48
N MET A 32 7.93 40.76 9.29
CA MET A 32 8.02 39.35 8.88
C MET A 32 6.89 38.57 9.52
N LEU A 33 6.46 37.49 8.88
CA LEU A 33 5.59 36.48 9.47
C LEU A 33 6.45 35.49 10.24
N LEU A 34 6.29 35.46 11.56
CA LEU A 34 7.14 34.64 12.47
C LEU A 34 6.63 33.21 12.60
N SER A 35 5.29 33.07 12.60
CA SER A 35 4.64 31.77 12.82
C SER A 35 3.31 31.74 12.11
N VAL A 36 2.99 30.61 11.50
CA VAL A 36 1.66 30.31 10.97
C VAL A 36 1.20 28.99 11.54
N ARG A 37 -0.04 28.98 12.06
CA ARG A 37 -0.69 27.76 12.54
C ARG A 37 -2.05 27.61 11.90
N VAL A 38 -2.37 26.36 11.52
CA VAL A 38 -3.72 25.97 11.11
C VAL A 38 -4.28 25.06 12.18
N ASP A 39 -5.34 25.47 12.85
CA ASP A 39 -5.78 24.93 14.13
C ASP A 39 -4.59 24.94 15.15
N ALA A 40 -4.23 23.80 15.71
CA ALA A 40 -3.07 23.71 16.63
C ALA A 40 -1.74 23.41 15.91
N LYS A 41 -1.74 23.13 14.60
CA LYS A 41 -0.60 22.63 13.85
C LYS A 41 0.21 23.77 13.23
N GLN A 42 1.50 23.86 13.55
CA GLN A 42 2.40 24.84 12.93
C GLN A 42 2.73 24.40 11.49
N VAL A 43 2.74 25.36 10.57
CA VAL A 43 3.02 25.11 9.15
C VAL A 43 4.19 25.99 8.71
N PRO A 44 5.29 25.41 8.19
CA PRO A 44 6.36 26.19 7.57
C PRO A 44 5.91 26.76 6.21
N ASP A 45 6.64 27.76 5.70
CA ASP A 45 6.41 28.28 4.36
C ASP A 45 6.55 27.17 3.30
N GLY A 46 5.62 27.13 2.34
CA GLY A 46 5.53 26.06 1.34
C GLY A 46 5.08 24.71 1.92
N GLY A 47 4.86 24.62 3.23
CA GLY A 47 4.51 23.38 3.92
C GLY A 47 3.07 22.94 3.76
N SER A 48 2.78 21.74 4.27
CA SER A 48 1.44 21.16 4.29
C SER A 48 1.17 20.47 5.61
N VAL A 49 -0.07 20.58 6.11
CA VAL A 49 -0.58 19.83 7.27
C VAL A 49 -1.90 19.17 6.91
N SER A 50 -2.17 18.04 7.53
CA SER A 50 -3.39 17.26 7.32
C SER A 50 -4.23 17.16 8.57
N ASP A 51 -5.42 16.56 8.44
CA ASP A 51 -6.37 16.37 9.54
C ASP A 51 -6.75 17.70 10.22
N ILE A 52 -7.15 18.65 9.40
CA ILE A 52 -7.60 20.00 9.82
C ILE A 52 -9.12 20.03 9.88
N SER A 53 -9.69 20.78 10.82
CA SER A 53 -11.13 20.92 10.95
C SER A 53 -11.75 21.52 9.68
N GLN A 54 -13.03 21.24 9.44
CA GLN A 54 -13.76 21.84 8.31
C GLN A 54 -14.10 23.33 8.52
N LEU A 55 -13.87 23.86 9.72
CA LEU A 55 -13.93 25.28 10.05
C LEU A 55 -12.59 25.69 10.70
N PRO A 56 -11.50 25.71 9.94
CA PRO A 56 -10.18 25.93 10.47
C PRO A 56 -9.99 27.35 10.99
N GLN A 57 -9.14 27.47 12.00
CA GLN A 57 -8.59 28.71 12.48
C GLN A 57 -7.14 28.83 12.02
N ILE A 58 -6.82 29.86 11.21
CA ILE A 58 -5.47 30.11 10.72
C ILE A 58 -4.93 31.32 11.48
N ARG A 59 -3.93 31.09 12.33
CA ARG A 59 -3.28 32.09 13.17
C ARG A 59 -1.99 32.55 12.52
N LEU A 60 -1.88 33.86 12.27
CA LEU A 60 -0.73 34.54 11.67
C LEU A 60 -0.08 35.42 12.74
N GLU A 61 1.18 35.17 13.06
CA GLU A 61 1.95 35.93 14.04
C GLU A 61 3.04 36.72 13.35
N PHE A 62 2.98 38.04 13.48
CA PHE A 62 3.89 38.99 12.82
C PHE A 62 4.99 39.49 13.79
N SER A 63 6.10 39.95 13.25
CA SER A 63 7.21 40.51 14.03
C SER A 63 6.91 41.92 14.61
N ARG A 64 5.73 42.47 14.34
CA ARG A 64 5.28 43.79 14.78
C ARG A 64 3.76 43.80 14.97
N ASN A 65 3.28 44.83 15.68
CA ASN A 65 1.84 45.11 15.80
C ASN A 65 1.23 45.30 14.42
N VAL A 66 0.08 44.72 14.21
CA VAL A 66 -0.70 44.75 12.97
C VAL A 66 -2.10 45.27 13.22
N THR A 67 -2.69 45.84 12.21
CA THR A 67 -4.08 46.38 12.26
C THR A 67 -4.92 45.64 11.23
N LEU A 68 -5.97 44.97 11.70
CA LEU A 68 -6.87 44.27 10.81
C LEU A 68 -7.53 45.23 9.81
N ASP A 69 -7.46 44.88 8.53
CA ASP A 69 -8.25 45.49 7.49
C ASP A 69 -8.78 44.46 6.48
N GLU A 70 -9.98 44.68 5.96
CA GLU A 70 -10.63 43.73 5.04
C GLU A 70 -9.95 43.67 3.67
N ALA A 71 -9.30 44.75 3.24
CA ALA A 71 -8.62 44.80 1.94
C ALA A 71 -7.39 43.85 1.95
N SER A 72 -6.65 43.81 3.06
CA SER A 72 -5.55 42.86 3.24
C SER A 72 -6.03 41.39 3.16
N VAL A 73 -7.14 41.04 3.83
CA VAL A 73 -7.71 39.69 3.79
C VAL A 73 -8.19 39.34 2.37
N ALA A 74 -8.83 40.29 1.68
CA ALA A 74 -9.29 40.13 0.29
C ALA A 74 -8.14 39.96 -0.71
N GLY A 75 -6.94 40.47 -0.39
CA GLY A 75 -5.72 40.30 -1.19
C GLY A 75 -5.08 38.91 -1.08
N PHE A 76 -5.51 38.07 -0.16
CA PHE A 76 -4.99 36.71 0.00
C PHE A 76 -5.63 35.76 -1.02
N SER A 77 -4.84 34.86 -1.56
CA SER A 77 -5.34 33.78 -2.42
C SER A 77 -5.67 32.55 -1.58
N PHE A 78 -6.95 32.20 -1.47
CA PHE A 78 -7.40 31.02 -0.77
C PHE A 78 -8.31 30.16 -1.65
N SER A 79 -7.98 28.89 -1.82
CA SER A 79 -8.75 27.96 -2.67
C SER A 79 -10.08 27.49 -2.06
N GLY A 80 -10.33 27.79 -0.79
CA GLY A 80 -11.55 27.41 -0.05
C GLY A 80 -12.62 28.50 0.02
N GLY A 81 -12.52 29.53 -0.81
CA GLY A 81 -13.50 30.64 -0.86
C GLY A 81 -13.07 31.85 -0.02
N ALA A 82 -14.04 32.53 0.59
CA ALA A 82 -13.76 33.76 1.34
C ALA A 82 -13.21 33.47 2.74
N LEU A 83 -12.27 34.34 3.15
CA LEU A 83 -11.75 34.38 4.52
C LEU A 83 -12.33 35.58 5.26
N LYS A 84 -12.43 35.46 6.58
CA LYS A 84 -12.74 36.55 7.51
C LYS A 84 -11.58 36.69 8.48
N GLY A 85 -11.12 37.92 8.70
CA GLY A 85 -10.08 38.25 9.65
C GLY A 85 -10.64 38.69 10.99
N GLU A 86 -9.93 38.36 12.06
CA GLU A 86 -10.16 38.81 13.45
C GLU A 86 -8.83 39.23 14.06
N ALA A 87 -8.77 40.38 14.74
CA ALA A 87 -7.61 40.75 15.54
C ALA A 87 -7.61 39.90 16.84
N ASP A 88 -6.45 39.40 17.25
CA ASP A 88 -6.34 38.70 18.53
C ASP A 88 -6.46 39.71 19.68
N ALA A 89 -7.38 39.49 20.63
CA ALA A 89 -7.65 40.44 21.73
C ALA A 89 -6.49 40.52 22.75
N GLY A 90 -5.63 39.55 22.80
CA GLY A 90 -4.51 39.46 23.76
C GLY A 90 -3.14 39.74 23.17
N ASP A 91 -3.02 39.76 21.84
CA ASP A 91 -1.73 39.92 21.15
C ASP A 91 -1.88 40.77 19.90
N PRO A 92 -1.40 42.05 19.94
CA PRO A 92 -1.53 42.96 18.80
C PRO A 92 -0.65 42.56 17.60
N THR A 93 0.19 41.55 17.71
CA THR A 93 1.02 41.03 16.60
C THR A 93 0.31 39.91 15.82
N VAL A 94 -0.93 39.53 16.22
CA VAL A 94 -1.61 38.35 15.71
C VAL A 94 -2.91 38.70 15.00
N ILE A 95 -3.06 38.13 13.80
CA ILE A 95 -4.34 38.06 13.07
C ILE A 95 -4.78 36.58 12.99
N VAL A 96 -6.08 36.39 13.20
CA VAL A 96 -6.74 35.09 13.06
C VAL A 96 -7.64 35.11 11.83
N LEU A 97 -7.42 34.19 10.90
CA LEU A 97 -8.30 34.01 9.75
C LEU A 97 -9.21 32.81 9.99
N ARG A 98 -10.46 32.93 9.56
CA ARG A 98 -11.47 31.88 9.54
C ARG A 98 -12.09 31.77 8.16
N THR A 99 -12.49 30.55 7.75
CA THR A 99 -13.27 30.37 6.53
C THR A 99 -14.69 30.92 6.73
N ALA A 100 -15.22 31.55 5.71
CA ALA A 100 -16.59 32.10 5.76
C ALA A 100 -17.64 30.97 5.81
N GLU A 101 -17.32 29.84 5.19
CA GLU A 101 -18.18 28.65 5.12
C GLU A 101 -17.43 27.40 5.55
N LYS A 102 -18.19 26.33 5.85
CA LYS A 102 -17.65 25.02 6.15
C LYS A 102 -16.99 24.43 4.91
N LEU A 103 -15.71 24.05 5.03
CA LEU A 103 -14.95 23.42 3.97
C LEU A 103 -15.41 21.97 3.73
N SER A 104 -15.19 21.45 2.52
CA SER A 104 -15.44 20.04 2.21
C SER A 104 -14.46 19.13 2.98
N PRO A 105 -14.89 17.94 3.44
CA PRO A 105 -14.02 17.00 4.09
C PRO A 105 -13.00 16.40 3.11
N CYS A 106 -11.87 15.90 3.64
CA CYS A 106 -10.81 15.26 2.87
C CYS A 106 -10.47 16.00 1.56
N THR A 107 -10.22 17.29 1.69
CA THR A 107 -9.98 18.19 0.55
C THR A 107 -8.74 19.03 0.83
N LYS A 108 -7.86 19.15 -0.17
CA LYS A 108 -6.65 19.96 -0.07
C LYS A 108 -6.95 21.41 -0.40
N TYR A 109 -6.65 22.29 0.52
CA TYR A 109 -6.75 23.74 0.37
C TYR A 109 -5.37 24.40 0.37
N ARG A 110 -5.27 25.53 -0.32
CA ARG A 110 -4.05 26.35 -0.40
C ARG A 110 -4.36 27.76 0.00
N LEU A 111 -3.44 28.36 0.78
CA LEU A 111 -3.45 29.77 1.14
C LEU A 111 -2.11 30.38 0.71
N ALA A 112 -2.18 31.54 0.06
CA ALA A 112 -1.00 32.34 -0.25
C ALA A 112 -1.25 33.79 0.21
N ILE A 113 -0.29 34.32 0.95
CA ILE A 113 -0.21 35.68 1.46
C ILE A 113 0.90 36.38 0.68
N PRO A 114 0.62 37.40 -0.14
CA PRO A 114 1.66 38.09 -0.91
C PRO A 114 2.56 38.94 -0.02
N ALA A 115 3.79 39.18 -0.46
CA ALA A 115 4.63 40.26 0.11
C ALA A 115 4.04 41.61 -0.21
N GLY A 116 4.42 42.64 0.58
CA GLY A 116 3.96 44.01 0.42
C GLY A 116 2.98 44.44 1.50
N GLU A 117 2.22 45.50 1.20
CA GLU A 117 1.31 46.13 2.18
C GLU A 117 0.18 45.18 2.63
N THR A 118 0.16 44.89 3.92
CA THR A 118 -0.88 44.06 4.55
C THR A 118 -0.99 44.39 6.05
N PHE A 119 -2.20 44.53 6.56
CA PHE A 119 -2.48 44.79 7.98
C PHE A 119 -1.69 45.96 8.59
N GLY A 120 -1.47 47.03 7.81
CA GLY A 120 -0.75 48.21 8.26
C GLY A 120 0.78 48.05 8.36
N VAL A 121 1.36 47.00 7.78
CA VAL A 121 2.79 46.76 7.66
C VAL A 121 3.19 46.44 6.21
N ASP A 122 4.49 46.58 5.89
CA ASP A 122 5.10 46.09 4.66
C ASP A 122 5.71 44.71 4.93
N LEU A 123 5.03 43.66 4.52
CA LEU A 123 5.49 42.26 4.68
C LEU A 123 6.65 41.99 3.72
N ILE A 124 7.82 41.70 4.28
CA ILE A 124 9.09 41.55 3.53
C ILE A 124 9.04 40.41 2.53
N GLU A 125 8.47 39.26 2.93
CA GLU A 125 8.36 38.05 2.13
C GLU A 125 6.92 37.51 2.19
N GLY A 126 6.44 37.02 1.06
CA GLY A 126 5.16 36.31 1.00
C GLY A 126 5.25 34.97 1.70
N PHE A 127 4.09 34.39 2.01
CA PHE A 127 3.97 33.09 2.67
C PHE A 127 2.94 32.23 1.94
N SER A 128 3.21 30.94 1.84
CA SER A 128 2.25 29.99 1.28
C SER A 128 2.16 28.74 2.12
N LEU A 129 0.99 28.13 2.17
CA LEU A 129 0.75 26.85 2.82
C LEU A 129 -0.31 26.05 2.11
N SER A 130 -0.37 24.76 2.39
CA SER A 130 -1.53 23.93 2.09
C SER A 130 -1.96 23.16 3.34
N PHE A 131 -3.24 22.78 3.38
CA PHE A 131 -3.75 21.85 4.38
C PHE A 131 -4.82 20.96 3.79
N VAL A 132 -4.99 19.77 4.41
CA VAL A 132 -6.05 18.81 4.07
C VAL A 132 -7.01 18.75 5.25
N THR A 133 -8.30 18.94 4.97
CA THR A 133 -9.36 18.80 5.98
C THR A 133 -9.54 17.33 6.38
N ALA A 134 -9.94 17.11 7.62
CA ALA A 134 -10.23 15.79 8.17
C ALA A 134 -11.29 15.06 7.32
N TYR A 135 -11.19 13.72 7.29
CA TYR A 135 -12.19 12.88 6.64
C TYR A 135 -13.51 12.93 7.41
N ASP A 136 -14.62 12.78 6.72
CA ASP A 136 -15.92 12.60 7.36
C ASP A 136 -16.01 11.17 7.92
N ILE A 137 -16.07 11.06 9.24
CA ILE A 137 -16.11 9.78 9.95
C ILE A 137 -17.50 9.18 10.11
N SER A 138 -18.53 9.73 9.45
CA SER A 138 -19.86 9.12 9.41
C SER A 138 -19.86 7.83 8.58
N ASP A 139 -20.69 6.87 8.95
CA ASP A 139 -20.83 5.62 8.19
C ASP A 139 -21.30 5.89 6.75
N LYS A 140 -20.60 5.34 5.76
CA LYS A 140 -20.94 5.47 4.34
C LYS A 140 -21.93 4.42 3.87
N PHE A 141 -22.02 3.30 4.60
CA PHE A 141 -22.95 2.21 4.33
C PHE A 141 -23.73 1.83 5.58
N PRO A 142 -24.94 1.28 5.46
CA PRO A 142 -25.66 0.70 6.59
C PRO A 142 -24.83 -0.37 7.30
N ARG A 143 -24.84 -0.38 8.63
CA ARG A 143 -24.13 -1.38 9.40
C ARG A 143 -24.81 -2.75 9.25
N ILE A 144 -23.99 -3.76 9.03
CA ILE A 144 -24.33 -5.19 9.01
C ILE A 144 -23.50 -5.90 10.09
N SER A 145 -23.79 -7.17 10.35
CA SER A 145 -22.96 -7.95 11.27
C SER A 145 -21.53 -8.15 10.74
N ARG A 146 -20.58 -8.38 11.64
CA ARG A 146 -19.19 -8.68 11.25
C ARG A 146 -19.09 -9.89 10.34
N GLU A 147 -19.89 -10.94 10.60
CA GLU A 147 -19.93 -12.14 9.78
C GLU A 147 -20.45 -11.88 8.35
N GLU A 148 -21.49 -11.07 8.22
CA GLU A 148 -21.98 -10.62 6.91
C GLU A 148 -20.95 -9.75 6.19
N LEU A 149 -20.23 -8.88 6.92
CA LEU A 149 -19.21 -8.04 6.32
C LEU A 149 -17.99 -8.87 5.85
N LEU A 150 -17.53 -9.84 6.66
CA LEU A 150 -16.49 -10.80 6.26
C LEU A 150 -16.87 -11.53 4.96
N THR A 151 -18.09 -12.07 4.91
CA THR A 151 -18.60 -12.78 3.74
C THR A 151 -18.64 -11.86 2.52
N LYS A 152 -19.13 -10.63 2.69
CA LYS A 152 -19.19 -9.63 1.62
C LYS A 152 -17.80 -9.25 1.09
N VAL A 153 -16.82 -9.08 1.99
CA VAL A 153 -15.43 -8.79 1.58
C VAL A 153 -14.86 -9.97 0.82
N GLN A 154 -15.01 -11.20 1.32
CA GLN A 154 -14.53 -12.39 0.62
C GLN A 154 -15.19 -12.57 -0.75
N GLU A 155 -16.52 -12.42 -0.85
CA GLU A 155 -17.27 -12.57 -2.10
C GLU A 155 -16.79 -11.56 -3.16
N ARG A 156 -16.69 -10.29 -2.78
CA ARG A 156 -16.27 -9.26 -3.73
C ARG A 156 -14.81 -9.40 -4.15
N THR A 157 -13.93 -9.77 -3.22
CA THR A 157 -12.53 -10.00 -3.56
C THR A 157 -12.34 -11.29 -4.37
N PHE A 158 -13.12 -12.35 -4.07
CA PHE A 158 -13.15 -13.57 -4.88
C PHE A 158 -13.56 -13.28 -6.33
N SER A 159 -14.51 -12.37 -6.58
CA SER A 159 -14.95 -12.04 -7.93
C SER A 159 -13.84 -11.45 -8.81
N TYR A 160 -12.78 -10.88 -8.25
CA TYR A 160 -11.59 -10.52 -9.00
C TYR A 160 -10.94 -11.74 -9.68
N PHE A 161 -10.84 -12.85 -8.96
CA PHE A 161 -10.26 -14.11 -9.49
C PHE A 161 -11.27 -14.92 -10.30
N TRP A 162 -12.56 -14.69 -10.14
CA TRP A 162 -13.61 -15.43 -10.85
C TRP A 162 -14.08 -14.72 -12.10
N ASP A 163 -14.51 -13.48 -11.98
CA ASP A 163 -15.14 -12.72 -13.08
C ASP A 163 -14.08 -12.02 -13.96
N TYR A 164 -13.01 -11.54 -13.35
CA TYR A 164 -11.94 -10.80 -14.04
C TYR A 164 -10.75 -11.67 -14.45
N ALA A 165 -10.74 -12.97 -14.12
CA ALA A 165 -9.73 -13.90 -14.59
C ALA A 165 -9.57 -13.86 -16.12
N HIS A 166 -8.37 -14.22 -16.62
CA HIS A 166 -8.13 -14.25 -18.05
C HIS A 166 -8.96 -15.35 -18.73
N PRO A 167 -9.75 -15.06 -19.79
CA PRO A 167 -10.77 -15.98 -20.31
C PRO A 167 -10.20 -17.25 -20.96
N VAL A 168 -8.95 -17.22 -21.45
CA VAL A 168 -8.31 -18.37 -22.10
C VAL A 168 -7.58 -19.27 -21.10
N SER A 169 -6.79 -18.67 -20.21
CA SER A 169 -5.98 -19.42 -19.24
C SER A 169 -6.69 -19.69 -17.91
N GLY A 170 -7.68 -18.88 -17.53
CA GLY A 170 -8.26 -18.90 -16.20
C GLY A 170 -7.36 -18.30 -15.11
N LEU A 171 -6.13 -17.90 -15.44
CA LEU A 171 -5.17 -17.30 -14.52
C LEU A 171 -5.59 -15.89 -14.11
N ALA A 172 -5.11 -15.45 -12.96
CA ALA A 172 -5.35 -14.08 -12.47
C ALA A 172 -4.59 -13.07 -13.34
N ARG A 173 -5.31 -12.06 -13.85
CA ARG A 173 -4.67 -10.88 -14.42
C ARG A 173 -3.87 -10.17 -13.34
N GLU A 174 -2.70 -9.60 -13.70
CA GLU A 174 -1.78 -8.99 -12.74
C GLU A 174 -2.47 -7.88 -11.95
N ARG A 175 -3.15 -6.97 -12.67
CA ARG A 175 -3.97 -5.90 -12.08
C ARG A 175 -5.17 -5.56 -12.96
N LEU A 176 -6.07 -4.73 -12.44
CA LEU A 176 -7.15 -4.18 -13.24
C LEU A 176 -6.59 -3.38 -14.41
N GLY A 177 -6.96 -3.77 -15.64
CA GLY A 177 -6.49 -3.15 -16.89
C GLY A 177 -5.19 -3.74 -17.45
N SER A 178 -4.66 -4.83 -16.91
CA SER A 178 -3.44 -5.48 -17.41
C SER A 178 -3.64 -6.34 -18.67
N ASP A 179 -4.87 -6.42 -19.18
CA ASP A 179 -5.28 -7.11 -20.41
C ASP A 179 -4.78 -8.56 -20.51
N GLU A 180 -3.75 -8.80 -21.35
CA GLU A 180 -3.17 -10.13 -21.57
C GLU A 180 -2.18 -10.55 -20.47
N THR A 181 -1.74 -9.62 -19.61
CA THR A 181 -0.74 -9.93 -18.58
C THR A 181 -1.39 -10.64 -17.40
N VAL A 182 -1.00 -11.88 -17.18
CA VAL A 182 -1.34 -12.68 -15.99
C VAL A 182 -0.10 -12.90 -15.15
N THR A 183 -0.27 -13.08 -13.84
CA THR A 183 0.83 -13.28 -12.88
C THR A 183 0.82 -14.68 -12.32
N SER A 184 1.99 -15.28 -12.11
CA SER A 184 2.10 -16.64 -11.60
C SER A 184 1.73 -16.74 -10.12
N GLY A 185 2.35 -15.95 -9.26
CA GLY A 185 2.08 -16.01 -7.82
C GLY A 185 0.67 -15.58 -7.47
N GLY A 186 0.20 -14.44 -8.00
CA GLY A 186 -1.19 -14.01 -7.81
C GLY A 186 -2.20 -15.01 -8.33
N SER A 187 -1.88 -15.79 -9.38
CA SER A 187 -2.71 -16.91 -9.83
C SER A 187 -2.71 -18.07 -8.84
N GLY A 188 -1.58 -18.36 -8.17
CA GLY A 188 -1.54 -19.33 -7.07
C GLY A 188 -2.52 -18.96 -5.95
N PHE A 189 -2.55 -17.70 -5.59
CA PHE A 189 -3.50 -17.18 -4.60
C PHE A 189 -4.95 -17.23 -5.10
N GLY A 190 -5.18 -16.92 -6.38
CA GLY A 190 -6.48 -17.08 -7.02
C GLY A 190 -6.96 -18.54 -7.08
N ILE A 191 -6.04 -19.50 -7.26
CA ILE A 191 -6.33 -20.93 -7.18
C ILE A 191 -6.77 -21.32 -5.76
N MET A 192 -6.11 -20.79 -4.71
CA MET A 192 -6.55 -20.98 -3.32
C MET A 192 -7.92 -20.34 -3.05
N ALA A 193 -8.29 -19.30 -3.76
CA ALA A 193 -9.62 -18.71 -3.63
C ALA A 193 -10.74 -19.61 -4.17
N LEU A 194 -10.48 -20.58 -5.05
CA LEU A 194 -11.50 -21.49 -5.59
C LEU A 194 -12.15 -22.36 -4.51
N PRO A 195 -11.41 -23.05 -3.62
CA PRO A 195 -11.98 -23.73 -2.45
C PRO A 195 -12.84 -22.81 -1.57
N VAL A 196 -12.37 -21.59 -1.33
CA VAL A 196 -13.14 -20.59 -0.55
C VAL A 196 -14.47 -20.29 -1.22
N GLY A 197 -14.47 -20.06 -2.54
CA GLY A 197 -15.68 -19.80 -3.32
C GLY A 197 -16.71 -20.94 -3.23
N VAL A 198 -16.24 -22.18 -3.19
CA VAL A 198 -17.10 -23.36 -3.02
C VAL A 198 -17.66 -23.43 -1.60
N GLU A 199 -16.81 -23.35 -0.58
CA GLU A 199 -17.25 -23.45 0.82
C GLU A 199 -18.17 -22.31 1.25
N ARG A 200 -18.01 -21.13 0.69
CA ARG A 200 -18.87 -19.97 0.95
C ARG A 200 -20.10 -19.90 0.02
N GLY A 201 -20.22 -20.82 -0.94
CA GLY A 201 -21.35 -20.89 -1.86
C GLY A 201 -21.37 -19.79 -2.93
N PHE A 202 -20.24 -19.17 -3.23
CA PHE A 202 -20.12 -18.17 -4.31
C PHE A 202 -20.17 -18.84 -5.68
N VAL A 203 -19.62 -20.06 -5.78
CA VAL A 203 -19.66 -20.92 -6.97
C VAL A 203 -19.91 -22.36 -6.56
N THR A 204 -20.32 -23.20 -7.53
CA THR A 204 -20.42 -24.65 -7.26
C THR A 204 -19.04 -25.31 -7.36
N ARG A 205 -18.91 -26.49 -6.72
CA ARG A 205 -17.67 -27.29 -6.80
C ARG A 205 -17.36 -27.69 -8.24
N GLU A 206 -18.36 -28.02 -9.02
CA GLU A 206 -18.22 -28.39 -10.42
C GLU A 206 -17.69 -27.23 -11.26
N GLN A 207 -18.21 -26.02 -11.03
CA GLN A 207 -17.72 -24.81 -11.71
C GLN A 207 -16.26 -24.50 -11.36
N ALA A 208 -15.92 -24.61 -10.08
CA ALA A 208 -14.54 -24.39 -9.60
C ALA A 208 -13.58 -25.45 -10.15
N ALA A 209 -13.99 -26.74 -10.17
CA ALA A 209 -13.20 -27.82 -10.75
C ALA A 209 -12.95 -27.62 -12.26
N GLU A 210 -13.95 -27.16 -13.02
CA GLU A 210 -13.79 -26.86 -14.45
C GLU A 210 -12.83 -25.69 -14.69
N ARG A 211 -12.92 -24.64 -13.87
CA ARG A 211 -11.96 -23.53 -13.91
C ARG A 211 -10.54 -24.03 -13.62
N LEU A 212 -10.39 -24.88 -12.61
CA LEU A 212 -9.07 -25.44 -12.25
C LEU A 212 -8.52 -26.36 -13.34
N ARG A 213 -9.35 -27.16 -14.03
CA ARG A 213 -8.93 -27.92 -15.22
C ARG A 213 -8.39 -27.01 -16.33
N THR A 214 -9.06 -25.90 -16.59
CA THR A 214 -8.60 -24.90 -17.56
C THR A 214 -7.23 -24.36 -17.19
N ILE A 215 -7.04 -23.97 -15.92
CA ILE A 215 -5.76 -23.43 -15.41
C ILE A 215 -4.65 -24.48 -15.52
N VAL A 216 -4.88 -25.69 -14.99
CA VAL A 216 -3.88 -26.79 -15.00
C VAL A 216 -3.52 -27.18 -16.44
N GLY A 217 -4.51 -27.28 -17.32
CA GLY A 217 -4.29 -27.56 -18.75
C GLY A 217 -3.45 -26.48 -19.43
N PHE A 218 -3.70 -25.21 -19.15
CA PHE A 218 -2.91 -24.10 -19.70
C PHE A 218 -1.47 -24.12 -19.18
N LEU A 219 -1.28 -24.26 -17.86
CA LEU A 219 0.05 -24.30 -17.22
C LEU A 219 0.87 -25.50 -17.71
N GLY A 220 0.25 -26.65 -17.88
CA GLY A 220 0.93 -27.88 -18.29
C GLY A 220 1.28 -27.95 -19.77
N THR A 221 0.60 -27.17 -20.65
CA THR A 221 0.75 -27.35 -22.09
C THR A 221 1.15 -26.10 -22.88
N LYS A 222 0.89 -24.90 -22.35
CA LYS A 222 1.13 -23.63 -23.06
C LYS A 222 2.12 -22.71 -22.39
N ALA A 223 2.14 -22.68 -21.05
CA ALA A 223 2.97 -21.75 -20.30
C ALA A 223 4.47 -22.03 -20.50
N ASP A 224 5.25 -20.98 -20.80
CA ASP A 224 6.70 -21.07 -20.85
C ASP A 224 7.25 -21.46 -19.48
N ARG A 225 8.22 -22.37 -19.47
CA ARG A 225 8.87 -22.86 -18.26
C ARG A 225 10.39 -22.83 -18.41
N PHE A 226 11.06 -22.51 -17.33
CA PHE A 226 12.50 -22.31 -17.28
C PHE A 226 13.07 -23.20 -16.16
N HIS A 227 13.56 -24.39 -16.53
CA HIS A 227 13.86 -25.44 -15.53
C HIS A 227 12.68 -25.70 -14.60
N GLY A 228 11.51 -25.88 -15.21
CA GLY A 228 10.26 -26.11 -14.51
C GLY A 228 9.63 -24.90 -13.83
N ALA A 229 10.36 -23.83 -13.56
CA ALA A 229 9.79 -22.61 -12.99
C ALA A 229 9.04 -21.76 -14.03
N PHE A 230 8.01 -21.07 -13.59
CA PHE A 230 7.24 -20.10 -14.38
C PHE A 230 7.86 -18.71 -14.28
N SER A 231 7.58 -17.86 -15.25
CA SER A 231 7.98 -16.45 -15.17
C SER A 231 7.04 -15.66 -14.24
N HIS A 232 7.48 -14.50 -13.80
CA HIS A 232 6.67 -13.58 -13.00
C HIS A 232 5.36 -13.26 -13.73
N TRP A 233 5.47 -12.85 -15.00
CA TRP A 233 4.33 -12.56 -15.87
C TRP A 233 4.31 -13.44 -17.11
N LEU A 234 3.10 -13.82 -17.50
CA LEU A 234 2.79 -14.59 -18.70
C LEU A 234 1.74 -13.86 -19.53
N ASN A 235 1.78 -14.06 -20.83
CA ASN A 235 0.65 -13.72 -21.70
C ASN A 235 -0.45 -14.78 -21.52
N GLY A 236 -1.62 -14.36 -21.06
CA GLY A 236 -2.73 -15.24 -20.70
C GLY A 236 -3.34 -16.02 -21.84
N SER A 237 -3.18 -15.61 -23.09
CA SER A 237 -3.64 -16.34 -24.29
C SER A 237 -2.62 -17.34 -24.80
N THR A 238 -1.33 -16.98 -24.81
CA THR A 238 -0.27 -17.75 -25.47
C THR A 238 0.62 -18.54 -24.51
N GLY A 239 0.64 -18.17 -23.23
CA GLY A 239 1.55 -18.74 -22.23
C GLY A 239 2.99 -18.23 -22.30
N LYS A 240 3.28 -17.29 -23.21
CA LYS A 240 4.64 -16.75 -23.37
C LYS A 240 5.01 -15.81 -22.25
N VAL A 241 6.30 -15.82 -21.86
CA VAL A 241 6.83 -14.89 -20.88
C VAL A 241 6.62 -13.45 -21.30
N ILE A 242 6.16 -12.61 -20.36
CA ILE A 242 6.21 -11.16 -20.45
C ILE A 242 7.29 -10.70 -19.46
N PRO A 243 8.35 -10.02 -19.91
CA PRO A 243 9.42 -9.60 -19.00
C PRO A 243 8.92 -8.65 -17.91
N PHE A 244 9.16 -9.00 -16.64
CA PHE A 244 8.90 -8.10 -15.50
C PHE A 244 9.89 -6.93 -15.48
N SER A 245 11.15 -7.21 -15.85
CA SER A 245 12.19 -6.22 -16.05
C SER A 245 13.19 -6.67 -17.10
N ALA A 246 14.16 -5.84 -17.45
CA ALA A 246 15.15 -6.13 -18.50
C ALA A 246 15.96 -7.42 -18.29
N LYS A 247 16.11 -7.88 -17.04
CA LYS A 247 16.82 -9.12 -16.70
C LYS A 247 15.90 -10.20 -16.13
N ASP A 248 14.64 -9.88 -15.93
CA ASP A 248 13.62 -10.75 -15.38
C ASP A 248 12.65 -11.14 -16.51
N ASN A 249 13.16 -12.01 -17.40
CA ASN A 249 12.47 -12.53 -18.58
C ASN A 249 12.56 -14.06 -18.64
N GLY A 250 12.62 -14.70 -17.51
CA GLY A 250 12.75 -16.16 -17.38
C GLY A 250 11.99 -16.72 -16.18
N GLY A 251 12.54 -17.72 -15.52
CA GLY A 251 11.93 -18.35 -14.35
C GLY A 251 12.10 -17.49 -13.11
N ASP A 252 10.99 -17.23 -12.44
CA ASP A 252 10.90 -16.63 -11.11
C ASP A 252 10.53 -17.73 -10.10
N LEU A 253 11.46 -18.07 -9.21
CA LEU A 253 11.27 -19.18 -8.29
C LEU A 253 10.28 -18.88 -7.18
N ILE A 254 10.18 -17.62 -6.74
CA ILE A 254 9.27 -17.21 -5.68
C ILE A 254 7.83 -17.18 -6.20
N GLU A 255 7.59 -16.58 -7.35
CA GLU A 255 6.28 -16.60 -8.00
C GLU A 255 5.83 -18.02 -8.33
N THR A 256 6.79 -18.87 -8.76
CA THR A 256 6.56 -20.31 -8.96
C THR A 256 6.18 -20.99 -7.66
N ALA A 257 6.85 -20.67 -6.55
CA ALA A 257 6.53 -21.26 -5.24
C ALA A 257 5.11 -20.93 -4.79
N PHE A 258 4.66 -19.68 -4.97
CA PHE A 258 3.27 -19.30 -4.67
C PHE A 258 2.26 -20.00 -5.58
N LEU A 259 2.58 -20.16 -6.87
CA LEU A 259 1.73 -20.90 -7.78
C LEU A 259 1.60 -22.39 -7.38
N ILE A 260 2.72 -23.03 -7.05
CA ILE A 260 2.74 -24.43 -6.59
C ILE A 260 2.01 -24.59 -5.26
N GLU A 261 2.21 -23.67 -4.31
CA GLU A 261 1.48 -23.66 -3.04
C GLU A 261 -0.04 -23.65 -3.28
N GLY A 262 -0.52 -22.78 -4.18
CA GLY A 262 -1.91 -22.74 -4.57
C GLY A 262 -2.42 -24.02 -5.23
N LEU A 263 -1.65 -24.58 -6.15
CA LEU A 263 -1.99 -25.84 -6.82
C LEU A 263 -2.06 -27.02 -5.83
N LEU A 264 -1.11 -27.14 -4.90
CA LEU A 264 -1.11 -28.22 -3.90
C LEU A 264 -2.26 -28.06 -2.90
N ALA A 265 -2.59 -26.85 -2.48
CA ALA A 265 -3.76 -26.59 -1.64
C ALA A 265 -5.06 -26.98 -2.37
N ALA A 266 -5.18 -26.64 -3.66
CA ALA A 266 -6.32 -27.03 -4.47
C ALA A 266 -6.40 -28.54 -4.67
N ALA A 267 -5.28 -29.25 -4.87
CA ALA A 267 -5.24 -30.71 -4.95
C ALA A 267 -5.72 -31.37 -3.65
N GLY A 268 -5.41 -30.77 -2.50
CA GLY A 268 -5.90 -31.24 -1.19
C GLY A 268 -7.40 -31.03 -0.98
N TYR A 269 -8.01 -30.07 -1.67
CA TYR A 269 -9.45 -29.80 -1.63
C TYR A 269 -10.24 -30.61 -2.66
N PHE A 270 -9.81 -30.61 -3.93
CA PHE A 270 -10.48 -31.35 -5.02
C PHE A 270 -10.04 -32.81 -5.02
N ASP A 271 -10.53 -33.58 -4.04
CA ASP A 271 -10.10 -34.94 -3.69
C ASP A 271 -11.01 -36.06 -4.18
N ARG A 272 -12.14 -35.73 -4.83
CA ARG A 272 -13.11 -36.72 -5.33
C ARG A 272 -12.53 -37.55 -6.48
N PRO A 273 -13.03 -38.79 -6.70
CA PRO A 273 -12.57 -39.64 -7.80
C PRO A 273 -12.66 -38.98 -9.18
N GLU A 274 -13.73 -38.25 -9.46
CA GLU A 274 -13.97 -37.53 -10.72
C GLU A 274 -13.07 -36.30 -10.94
N GLU A 275 -12.30 -35.91 -9.93
CA GLU A 275 -11.34 -34.79 -9.95
C GLU A 275 -9.88 -35.30 -10.04
N LYS A 276 -9.69 -36.61 -10.25
CA LYS A 276 -8.34 -37.21 -10.31
C LYS A 276 -7.47 -36.60 -11.41
N ASP A 277 -8.05 -36.29 -12.55
CA ASP A 277 -7.37 -35.64 -13.67
C ASP A 277 -6.73 -34.29 -13.28
N ILE A 278 -7.39 -33.52 -12.41
CA ILE A 278 -6.87 -32.26 -11.85
C ILE A 278 -5.63 -32.55 -11.01
N ARG A 279 -5.73 -33.52 -10.08
CA ARG A 279 -4.61 -33.88 -9.20
C ARG A 279 -3.43 -34.43 -9.97
N ASP A 280 -3.67 -35.29 -10.99
CA ASP A 280 -2.60 -35.82 -11.85
C ASP A 280 -1.88 -34.69 -12.62
N GLY A 281 -2.64 -33.71 -13.13
CA GLY A 281 -2.06 -32.55 -13.80
C GLY A 281 -1.25 -31.66 -12.87
N ILE A 282 -1.75 -31.43 -11.65
CA ILE A 282 -1.02 -30.68 -10.61
C ILE A 282 0.26 -31.43 -10.20
N ASP A 283 0.19 -32.73 -9.95
CA ASP A 283 1.36 -33.55 -9.59
C ASP A 283 2.44 -33.51 -10.69
N ALA A 284 2.03 -33.57 -11.96
CA ALA A 284 2.97 -33.44 -13.08
C ALA A 284 3.67 -32.07 -13.11
N ILE A 285 2.95 -30.98 -12.86
CA ILE A 285 3.53 -29.63 -12.79
C ILE A 285 4.48 -29.51 -11.59
N TRP A 286 4.04 -29.98 -10.42
CA TRP A 286 4.82 -29.98 -9.19
C TRP A 286 6.16 -30.72 -9.32
N ARG A 287 6.15 -31.94 -9.87
CA ARG A 287 7.34 -32.77 -10.07
C ARG A 287 8.33 -32.26 -11.10
N ASP A 288 7.89 -31.40 -12.01
CA ASP A 288 8.70 -30.88 -13.11
C ASP A 288 9.51 -29.63 -12.72
N VAL A 289 9.27 -29.04 -11.53
CA VAL A 289 10.05 -27.90 -11.05
C VAL A 289 11.43 -28.35 -10.58
N GLU A 290 12.48 -27.93 -11.29
CA GLU A 290 13.88 -28.24 -10.98
C GLU A 290 14.41 -27.31 -9.88
N TRP A 291 13.95 -27.49 -8.62
CA TRP A 291 14.37 -26.66 -7.49
C TRP A 291 15.88 -26.65 -7.27
N ASP A 292 16.53 -27.80 -7.49
CA ASP A 292 17.99 -27.98 -7.39
C ASP A 292 18.75 -27.14 -8.44
N TRP A 293 18.19 -26.91 -9.64
CA TRP A 293 18.75 -25.98 -10.61
C TRP A 293 18.95 -24.58 -10.00
N TYR A 294 17.96 -24.11 -9.25
CA TYR A 294 17.96 -22.77 -8.64
C TYR A 294 18.90 -22.62 -7.45
N THR A 295 19.66 -23.67 -7.11
CA THR A 295 20.84 -23.56 -6.25
C THR A 295 22.07 -23.02 -6.99
N ARG A 296 21.97 -22.78 -8.30
CA ARG A 296 23.07 -22.29 -9.14
C ARG A 296 24.32 -23.17 -9.08
N GLY A 297 24.14 -24.47 -9.32
CA GLY A 297 25.19 -25.45 -9.33
C GLY A 297 25.54 -26.01 -7.96
N GLY A 298 24.56 -26.17 -7.06
CA GLY A 298 24.71 -26.83 -5.76
C GLY A 298 25.20 -25.90 -4.65
N GLN A 299 24.99 -24.58 -4.76
CA GLN A 299 25.26 -23.66 -3.66
C GLN A 299 24.25 -23.84 -2.52
N ASP A 300 24.65 -23.48 -1.30
CA ASP A 300 23.82 -23.57 -0.10
C ASP A 300 22.81 -22.39 -0.02
N ALA A 301 22.09 -22.10 -1.10
CA ALA A 301 21.02 -21.09 -1.18
C ALA A 301 20.21 -21.30 -2.44
N LEU A 302 18.93 -20.86 -2.42
CA LEU A 302 18.11 -20.70 -3.61
C LEU A 302 18.30 -19.29 -4.20
N TYR A 303 18.26 -19.21 -5.53
CA TYR A 303 18.30 -17.97 -6.28
C TYR A 303 16.93 -17.68 -6.86
N TRP A 304 16.53 -16.41 -6.82
CA TRP A 304 15.20 -15.96 -7.20
C TRP A 304 14.90 -16.15 -8.67
N HIS A 305 15.88 -15.87 -9.54
CA HIS A 305 15.62 -15.74 -10.97
C HIS A 305 16.74 -16.32 -11.84
N TRP A 306 16.34 -16.99 -12.91
CA TRP A 306 17.20 -17.41 -14.00
C TRP A 306 16.52 -17.20 -15.37
N SER A 307 17.25 -16.77 -16.39
CA SER A 307 16.75 -16.69 -17.75
C SER A 307 17.74 -17.22 -18.78
N PRO A 308 17.28 -17.74 -19.93
CA PRO A 308 18.16 -18.19 -21.00
C PRO A 308 18.99 -17.05 -21.59
N ASP A 309 18.47 -15.83 -21.61
CA ASP A 309 19.13 -14.67 -22.22
C ASP A 309 20.17 -14.03 -21.28
N ASN A 310 19.90 -14.00 -19.99
CA ASN A 310 20.71 -13.29 -18.99
C ASN A 310 21.38 -14.22 -17.97
N GLY A 311 21.09 -15.54 -18.00
CA GLY A 311 21.57 -16.50 -17.00
C GLY A 311 21.22 -16.03 -15.59
N TRP A 312 22.22 -16.03 -14.71
CA TRP A 312 22.09 -15.60 -13.31
C TRP A 312 22.35 -14.10 -13.07
N ALA A 313 22.15 -13.24 -14.07
CA ALA A 313 22.53 -11.83 -14.00
C ALA A 313 21.78 -11.02 -12.92
N MET A 314 20.60 -11.46 -12.48
CA MET A 314 19.89 -10.88 -11.33
C MET A 314 20.68 -11.14 -10.03
N ASN A 315 21.35 -12.28 -9.90
CA ASN A 315 22.22 -12.68 -8.79
C ASN A 315 21.60 -12.44 -7.41
N MET A 316 20.29 -12.69 -7.27
CA MET A 316 19.54 -12.45 -6.04
C MET A 316 19.29 -13.76 -5.30
N GLN A 317 19.98 -13.94 -4.16
CA GLN A 317 19.71 -15.06 -3.26
C GLN A 317 18.44 -14.81 -2.45
N ILE A 318 17.65 -15.84 -2.24
CA ILE A 318 16.50 -15.84 -1.34
C ILE A 318 17.02 -16.08 0.08
N ASN A 319 17.11 -15.03 0.89
CA ASN A 319 17.67 -15.15 2.24
C ASN A 319 17.07 -14.14 3.22
N GLY A 320 17.07 -14.52 4.50
CA GLY A 320 16.51 -13.70 5.57
C GLY A 320 14.99 -13.75 5.62
N TRP A 321 14.40 -13.08 6.59
CA TRP A 321 12.95 -13.00 6.74
C TRP A 321 12.33 -12.17 5.60
N ASN A 322 11.66 -12.88 4.71
CA ASN A 322 10.88 -12.36 3.59
C ASN A 322 9.77 -13.36 3.22
N GLU A 323 9.10 -13.18 2.12
CA GLU A 323 8.01 -14.02 1.60
C GLU A 323 8.45 -15.41 1.12
N GLY A 324 9.75 -15.67 0.98
CA GLY A 324 10.30 -16.82 0.26
C GLY A 324 10.46 -18.12 1.05
N LEU A 325 9.97 -18.21 2.31
CA LEU A 325 10.06 -19.46 3.09
C LEU A 325 9.45 -20.65 2.36
N ILE A 326 8.30 -20.45 1.71
CA ILE A 326 7.59 -21.52 0.99
C ILE A 326 8.46 -22.14 -0.12
N ALA A 327 9.31 -21.35 -0.79
CA ALA A 327 10.22 -21.88 -1.80
C ALA A 327 11.20 -22.91 -1.22
N TYR A 328 11.72 -22.69 -0.02
CA TYR A 328 12.60 -23.65 0.66
C TYR A 328 11.85 -24.89 1.16
N VAL A 329 10.62 -24.72 1.65
CA VAL A 329 9.77 -25.84 2.07
C VAL A 329 9.46 -26.73 0.87
N LEU A 330 9.01 -26.16 -0.24
CA LEU A 330 8.71 -26.90 -1.46
C LEU A 330 9.98 -27.54 -2.06
N ALA A 331 11.08 -26.80 -2.11
CA ALA A 331 12.35 -27.34 -2.62
C ALA A 331 12.87 -28.52 -1.78
N ALA A 332 12.69 -28.51 -0.45
CA ALA A 332 13.05 -29.63 0.40
C ALA A 332 12.10 -30.83 0.26
N ALA A 333 10.80 -30.55 0.02
CA ALA A 333 9.76 -31.56 -0.14
C ALA A 333 9.70 -32.16 -1.54
N SER A 334 10.34 -31.55 -2.54
CA SER A 334 10.29 -32.04 -3.93
C SER A 334 10.69 -33.51 -4.04
N PRO A 335 9.85 -34.36 -4.67
CA PRO A 335 10.15 -35.78 -4.83
C PRO A 335 11.14 -36.09 -5.97
N THR A 336 11.38 -35.13 -6.86
CA THR A 336 12.20 -35.29 -8.08
C THR A 336 13.47 -34.46 -8.03
N HIS A 337 13.40 -33.20 -7.57
CA HIS A 337 14.49 -32.23 -7.56
C HIS A 337 14.70 -31.59 -6.18
N PRO A 338 14.91 -32.41 -5.13
CA PRO A 338 15.00 -31.91 -3.77
C PRO A 338 16.33 -31.20 -3.51
N VAL A 339 16.27 -30.12 -2.70
CA VAL A 339 17.48 -29.46 -2.19
C VAL A 339 17.88 -30.00 -0.80
N PRO A 340 19.17 -29.92 -0.44
CA PRO A 340 19.62 -30.30 0.89
C PRO A 340 19.19 -29.29 1.95
N ALA A 341 19.06 -29.75 3.21
CA ALA A 341 18.74 -28.88 4.35
C ALA A 341 19.74 -27.72 4.54
N SER A 342 20.98 -27.89 4.08
CA SER A 342 22.00 -26.84 4.15
C SER A 342 21.59 -25.58 3.38
N ALA A 343 20.86 -25.72 2.27
CA ALA A 343 20.34 -24.57 1.51
C ALA A 343 19.39 -23.71 2.37
N TYR A 344 18.54 -24.34 3.18
CA TYR A 344 17.68 -23.64 4.14
C TYR A 344 18.49 -23.00 5.27
N HIS A 345 19.36 -23.77 5.91
CA HIS A 345 20.06 -23.28 7.09
C HIS A 345 21.08 -22.18 6.77
N LYS A 346 21.84 -22.30 5.68
CA LYS A 346 22.84 -21.32 5.28
C LYS A 346 22.25 -20.21 4.39
N GLY A 347 21.39 -20.56 3.46
CA GLY A 347 20.72 -19.62 2.55
C GLY A 347 19.65 -18.81 3.28
N TRP A 348 18.51 -19.42 3.57
CA TRP A 348 17.39 -18.73 4.22
C TRP A 348 17.75 -18.18 5.60
N ALA A 349 18.12 -19.06 6.50
CA ALA A 349 18.33 -18.73 7.91
C ALA A 349 19.70 -18.10 8.20
N ARG A 350 20.64 -18.10 7.23
CA ARG A 350 21.98 -17.50 7.35
C ARG A 350 22.70 -17.97 8.61
N ASP A 351 22.61 -19.27 8.91
CA ASP A 351 23.16 -19.91 10.12
C ASP A 351 22.73 -19.21 11.43
N GLY A 352 21.51 -18.67 11.47
CA GLY A 352 20.96 -17.92 12.59
C GLY A 352 21.06 -16.40 12.45
N GLY A 353 21.69 -15.88 11.40
CA GLY A 353 21.74 -14.46 11.09
C GLY A 353 20.36 -13.85 10.73
N ILE A 354 19.34 -14.69 10.57
CA ILE A 354 17.94 -14.27 10.39
C ILE A 354 17.30 -13.77 11.69
N ARG A 355 17.85 -14.10 12.87
CA ARG A 355 17.27 -13.75 14.17
C ARG A 355 17.34 -12.26 14.44
N ASN A 356 16.29 -11.71 15.08
CA ASN A 356 16.23 -10.35 15.56
C ASN A 356 16.30 -10.27 17.10
N GLY A 357 15.26 -10.74 17.80
CA GLY A 357 15.16 -10.77 19.27
C GLY A 357 14.93 -9.41 19.93
N ARG A 358 14.77 -8.31 19.18
CA ARG A 358 14.50 -6.97 19.72
C ARG A 358 13.01 -6.74 19.95
N THR A 359 12.71 -5.83 20.87
CA THR A 359 11.33 -5.47 21.24
C THR A 359 10.96 -4.10 20.64
N PHE A 360 9.79 -4.04 20.00
CA PHE A 360 9.21 -2.83 19.41
C PHE A 360 7.78 -2.70 19.91
N TRP A 361 7.40 -1.56 20.47
CA TRP A 361 6.06 -1.31 21.05
C TRP A 361 5.57 -2.43 21.98
N GLY A 362 6.48 -3.04 22.74
CA GLY A 362 6.16 -4.12 23.69
C GLY A 362 6.14 -5.54 23.08
N PHE A 363 6.33 -5.69 21.77
CA PHE A 363 6.37 -6.98 21.07
C PHE A 363 7.80 -7.36 20.68
N THR A 364 8.25 -8.54 21.12
CA THR A 364 9.57 -9.08 20.73
C THR A 364 9.45 -9.72 19.37
N LEU A 365 10.27 -9.27 18.42
CA LEU A 365 10.32 -9.79 17.05
C LEU A 365 11.37 -10.92 16.96
N PRO A 366 10.99 -12.17 16.69
CA PRO A 366 11.95 -13.26 16.61
C PRO A 366 12.93 -13.16 15.43
N LEU A 367 12.42 -12.84 14.24
CA LEU A 367 13.19 -12.88 12.98
C LEU A 367 13.12 -11.55 12.22
N GLY A 368 14.09 -11.35 11.32
CA GLY A 368 14.08 -10.31 10.32
C GLY A 368 14.74 -9.00 10.74
N SER A 369 14.54 -7.98 9.91
CA SER A 369 15.01 -6.63 10.19
C SER A 369 14.19 -5.96 11.29
N ASP A 370 14.71 -4.89 11.86
CA ASP A 370 14.01 -4.09 12.87
C ASP A 370 12.62 -3.69 12.38
N ARG A 371 11.63 -3.87 13.27
CA ARG A 371 10.21 -3.56 13.04
C ARG A 371 9.51 -4.46 12.01
N GLY A 372 10.14 -5.52 11.51
CA GLY A 372 9.54 -6.60 10.72
C GLY A 372 9.63 -6.45 9.20
N GLY A 373 9.48 -5.27 8.66
CA GLY A 373 9.34 -5.05 7.22
C GLY A 373 7.88 -4.95 6.76
N PRO A 374 7.59 -5.07 5.44
CA PRO A 374 6.24 -5.06 4.90
C PRO A 374 5.46 -6.31 5.32
N MET A 375 4.13 -6.17 5.49
CA MET A 375 3.31 -7.25 6.04
C MET A 375 3.23 -8.51 5.16
N PHE A 376 3.37 -8.40 3.86
CA PHE A 376 3.30 -9.58 2.99
C PHE A 376 4.34 -10.66 3.32
N PHE A 377 5.43 -10.32 3.99
CA PHE A 377 6.40 -11.29 4.52
C PHE A 377 5.77 -12.32 5.48
N ALA A 378 4.75 -11.90 6.23
CA ALA A 378 4.03 -12.77 7.16
C ALA A 378 2.78 -13.43 6.53
N HIS A 379 2.49 -13.15 5.25
CA HIS A 379 1.29 -13.65 4.59
C HIS A 379 1.59 -14.70 3.52
N TYR A 380 2.39 -14.37 2.50
CA TYR A 380 2.43 -15.13 1.25
C TYR A 380 2.82 -16.59 1.43
N SER A 381 3.90 -16.87 2.17
CA SER A 381 4.29 -18.26 2.48
C SER A 381 3.31 -18.98 3.42
N PHE A 382 2.45 -18.25 4.12
CA PHE A 382 1.58 -18.81 5.17
C PHE A 382 0.11 -18.84 4.75
N MET A 383 -0.16 -18.72 3.48
CA MET A 383 -1.53 -18.89 2.99
C MET A 383 -1.92 -20.36 2.91
N GLY A 384 -0.98 -21.23 2.52
CA GLY A 384 -1.11 -22.68 2.57
C GLY A 384 -0.33 -23.33 3.71
N LEU A 385 0.92 -22.89 3.94
CA LEU A 385 1.75 -23.40 5.03
C LEU A 385 1.21 -22.92 6.39
N ASP A 386 0.67 -23.83 7.19
CA ASP A 386 0.11 -23.53 8.50
C ASP A 386 1.22 -23.12 9.49
N PRO A 387 1.23 -21.88 9.98
CA PRO A 387 2.23 -21.44 10.95
C PRO A 387 1.96 -21.93 12.38
N ARG A 388 0.76 -22.48 12.66
CA ARG A 388 0.39 -22.97 14.00
C ARG A 388 1.20 -24.23 14.34
N GLY A 389 2.04 -24.12 15.37
CA GLY A 389 2.96 -25.22 15.73
C GLY A 389 4.16 -25.38 14.82
N LEU A 390 4.30 -24.57 13.78
CA LEU A 390 5.46 -24.59 12.88
C LEU A 390 6.68 -23.98 13.58
N LYS A 391 7.59 -24.81 14.03
CA LYS A 391 8.79 -24.42 14.79
C LYS A 391 10.04 -25.09 14.26
N ASP A 392 11.10 -24.31 14.28
CA ASP A 392 12.45 -24.83 14.05
C ASP A 392 13.43 -24.28 15.11
N ARG A 393 14.72 -24.54 14.90
CA ARG A 393 15.74 -24.01 15.81
C ARG A 393 15.90 -22.50 15.80
N TYR A 394 15.27 -21.76 14.91
CA TYR A 394 15.40 -20.32 14.77
C TYR A 394 14.24 -19.57 15.37
N ALA A 395 13.00 -20.03 15.19
CA ALA A 395 11.79 -19.40 15.71
C ALA A 395 10.58 -20.34 15.79
N ASP A 396 9.57 -19.87 16.49
CA ASP A 396 8.18 -20.24 16.32
C ASP A 396 7.56 -19.28 15.29
N TYR A 397 7.08 -19.81 14.17
CA TYR A 397 6.61 -18.99 13.05
C TYR A 397 5.22 -18.38 13.30
N TRP A 398 4.41 -18.99 14.18
CA TRP A 398 3.19 -18.34 14.66
C TRP A 398 3.50 -17.09 15.50
N GLU A 399 4.41 -17.23 16.46
CA GLU A 399 4.85 -16.09 17.28
C GLU A 399 5.50 -14.99 16.43
N GLN A 400 6.29 -15.38 15.42
CA GLN A 400 6.89 -14.44 14.48
C GLN A 400 5.83 -13.62 13.74
N ASN A 401 4.82 -14.27 13.15
CA ASN A 401 3.79 -13.60 12.36
C ASN A 401 2.89 -12.71 13.23
N VAL A 402 2.51 -13.19 14.42
CA VAL A 402 1.75 -12.40 15.40
C VAL A 402 2.55 -11.16 15.82
N ALA A 403 3.84 -11.32 16.16
CA ALA A 403 4.69 -10.18 16.55
C ALA A 403 4.83 -9.17 15.40
N HIS A 404 5.05 -9.64 14.16
CA HIS A 404 5.17 -8.78 12.99
C HIS A 404 3.89 -7.95 12.75
N ALA A 405 2.72 -8.60 12.78
CA ALA A 405 1.43 -7.94 12.58
C ALA A 405 1.15 -6.90 13.69
N ARG A 406 1.39 -7.27 14.96
CA ARG A 406 1.21 -6.35 16.09
C ARG A 406 2.16 -5.15 16.06
N ILE A 407 3.39 -5.34 15.62
CA ILE A 407 4.37 -4.24 15.44
C ILE A 407 3.89 -3.29 14.35
N ASN A 408 3.40 -3.80 13.22
CA ASN A 408 2.87 -2.98 12.14
C ASN A 408 1.64 -2.17 12.59
N HIS A 409 0.70 -2.81 13.29
CA HIS A 409 -0.46 -2.15 13.90
C HIS A 409 -0.03 -1.06 14.90
N ALA A 410 0.81 -1.40 15.88
CA ALA A 410 1.25 -0.48 16.92
C ALA A 410 2.05 0.71 16.37
N TYR A 411 2.80 0.52 15.28
CA TYR A 411 3.45 1.61 14.57
C TYR A 411 2.42 2.60 14.00
N CYS A 412 1.38 2.11 13.32
CA CYS A 412 0.33 2.98 12.78
C CYS A 412 -0.47 3.67 13.89
N GLU A 413 -0.75 2.97 14.99
CA GLU A 413 -1.42 3.55 16.15
C GLU A 413 -0.58 4.66 16.81
N ALA A 414 0.73 4.43 17.00
CA ALA A 414 1.66 5.42 17.53
C ALA A 414 1.88 6.61 16.57
N ASN A 415 1.75 6.37 15.29
CA ASN A 415 1.82 7.35 14.20
C ASN A 415 3.00 8.35 14.35
N PRO A 416 4.25 7.89 14.42
CA PRO A 416 5.39 8.76 14.74
C PRO A 416 5.67 9.83 13.66
N ASN A 417 5.20 9.61 12.44
CA ASN A 417 5.34 10.53 11.31
C ASN A 417 4.11 11.45 11.13
N HIS A 418 3.10 11.33 11.99
CA HIS A 418 1.89 12.17 12.00
C HIS A 418 1.08 12.11 10.68
N HIS A 419 1.02 10.95 10.04
CA HIS A 419 0.20 10.76 8.84
C HIS A 419 -1.30 10.86 9.15
N ALA A 420 -2.05 11.49 8.25
CA ALA A 420 -3.51 11.57 8.38
C ALA A 420 -4.13 10.17 8.35
N GLY A 421 -5.06 9.93 9.26
CA GLY A 421 -5.84 8.71 9.33
C GLY A 421 -5.17 7.54 10.03
N TYR A 422 -3.85 7.52 10.23
CA TYR A 422 -3.18 6.45 10.97
C TYR A 422 -3.66 6.39 12.42
N ASN A 423 -4.19 5.24 12.82
CA ASN A 423 -4.63 4.96 14.19
C ASN A 423 -4.87 3.45 14.36
N GLY A 424 -5.29 2.99 15.55
CA GLY A 424 -5.53 1.57 15.83
C GLY A 424 -6.62 0.91 14.97
N GLY A 425 -7.54 1.68 14.37
CA GLY A 425 -8.55 1.18 13.41
C GLY A 425 -8.18 1.43 11.94
N CYS A 426 -7.05 2.09 11.66
CA CYS A 426 -6.60 2.39 10.29
C CYS A 426 -5.10 2.15 10.19
N TRP A 427 -4.74 0.93 9.78
CA TRP A 427 -3.38 0.44 9.75
C TRP A 427 -3.17 -0.53 8.60
N GLY A 428 -1.91 -0.82 8.30
CA GLY A 428 -1.53 -1.83 7.33
C GLY A 428 -0.50 -1.33 6.32
N LEU A 429 0.79 -1.57 6.62
CA LEU A 429 1.92 -1.21 5.76
C LEU A 429 2.46 -2.45 5.07
N THR A 430 2.37 -2.46 3.75
CA THR A 430 2.88 -3.54 2.89
C THR A 430 3.22 -3.00 1.50
N ALA A 431 3.67 -3.87 0.60
CA ALA A 431 3.79 -3.53 -0.81
C ALA A 431 2.40 -3.20 -1.37
N SER A 432 2.30 -2.09 -2.10
CA SER A 432 1.07 -1.62 -2.73
C SER A 432 1.33 -0.46 -3.68
N ASP A 433 0.33 -0.07 -4.44
CA ASP A 433 0.35 1.22 -5.10
C ASP A 433 0.43 2.35 -4.06
N TYR A 434 1.05 3.44 -4.42
CA TYR A 434 1.09 4.68 -3.63
C TYR A 434 1.08 5.89 -4.58
N PRO A 435 0.92 7.14 -4.11
CA PRO A 435 0.74 8.31 -5.00
C PRO A 435 1.80 8.53 -6.08
N ARG A 436 2.94 7.86 -6.00
CA ARG A 436 4.05 8.02 -6.95
C ARG A 436 4.45 6.72 -7.67
N GLY A 437 3.63 5.67 -7.61
CA GLY A 437 3.88 4.38 -8.26
C GLY A 437 3.58 3.19 -7.36
N TYR A 438 4.52 2.25 -7.22
CA TYR A 438 4.43 1.06 -6.38
C TYR A 438 5.64 0.98 -5.44
N THR A 439 5.43 0.60 -4.16
CA THR A 439 6.53 0.44 -3.19
C THR A 439 6.16 -0.51 -2.06
N ALA A 440 7.17 -1.13 -1.46
CA ALA A 440 7.02 -1.95 -0.26
C ALA A 440 7.05 -1.06 1.00
N SER A 441 5.88 -0.54 1.40
CA SER A 441 5.73 0.25 2.62
C SER A 441 5.90 -0.63 3.87
N SER A 442 6.50 -0.06 4.90
CA SER A 442 6.74 -0.72 6.19
C SER A 442 7.01 0.33 7.27
N PRO A 443 7.08 -0.03 8.56
CA PRO A 443 7.49 0.90 9.62
C PRO A 443 8.87 1.54 9.43
N SER A 444 9.72 0.97 8.56
CA SER A 444 11.04 1.50 8.20
C SER A 444 11.07 2.20 6.83
N ASN A 445 10.00 2.07 6.05
CA ASN A 445 9.79 2.71 4.75
C ASN A 445 8.34 3.23 4.67
N ASP A 446 8.01 4.17 5.56
CA ASP A 446 6.66 4.70 5.70
C ASP A 446 6.39 5.79 4.66
N THR A 447 5.38 5.58 3.84
CA THR A 447 4.98 6.47 2.74
C THR A 447 3.69 7.24 3.03
N GLY A 448 3.11 7.08 4.21
CA GLY A 448 1.77 7.60 4.54
C GLY A 448 0.63 6.84 3.85
N THR A 449 0.91 5.66 3.30
CA THR A 449 -0.03 4.85 2.51
C THR A 449 -0.44 3.61 3.28
N ILE A 450 -1.75 3.39 3.40
CA ILE A 450 -2.36 2.19 3.97
C ILE A 450 -2.88 1.30 2.84
N ALA A 451 -2.57 0.00 2.92
CA ALA A 451 -3.08 -1.03 2.03
C ALA A 451 -4.01 -1.98 2.81
N PRO A 452 -5.29 -2.08 2.44
CA PRO A 452 -6.25 -2.96 3.14
C PRO A 452 -5.77 -4.39 3.30
N THR A 453 -5.10 -4.95 2.30
CA THR A 453 -4.56 -6.31 2.33
C THR A 453 -3.68 -6.57 3.56
N ALA A 454 -2.85 -5.59 3.98
CA ALA A 454 -1.96 -5.76 5.11
C ALA A 454 -2.72 -6.05 6.42
N ALA A 455 -3.77 -5.30 6.70
CA ALA A 455 -4.59 -5.49 7.89
C ALA A 455 -5.51 -6.72 7.77
N LEU A 456 -6.17 -6.91 6.61
CA LEU A 456 -7.16 -7.98 6.45
C LEU A 456 -6.50 -9.37 6.36
N ALA A 457 -5.37 -9.49 5.67
CA ALA A 457 -4.63 -10.74 5.62
C ALA A 457 -3.92 -11.09 6.94
N SER A 458 -3.80 -10.14 7.86
CA SER A 458 -3.32 -10.38 9.22
C SER A 458 -4.40 -10.91 10.17
N MET A 459 -5.63 -11.13 9.70
CA MET A 459 -6.78 -11.51 10.55
C MET A 459 -6.55 -12.76 11.42
N PRO A 460 -5.85 -13.82 10.97
CA PRO A 460 -5.54 -14.92 11.87
C PRO A 460 -4.61 -14.52 13.03
N TYR A 461 -3.74 -13.53 12.84
CA TYR A 461 -2.72 -13.11 13.80
C TYR A 461 -3.20 -12.01 14.75
N THR A 462 -4.07 -11.13 14.26
CA THR A 462 -4.57 -9.94 14.96
C THR A 462 -6.09 -9.77 14.71
N PRO A 463 -6.95 -10.72 15.19
CA PRO A 463 -8.36 -10.75 14.80
C PRO A 463 -9.12 -9.46 15.09
N GLU A 464 -9.00 -8.93 16.30
CA GLU A 464 -9.77 -7.74 16.71
C GLU A 464 -9.29 -6.47 15.98
N GLU A 465 -7.97 -6.30 15.85
CA GLU A 465 -7.35 -5.18 15.15
C GLU A 465 -7.68 -5.22 13.63
N SER A 466 -7.67 -6.40 13.04
CA SER A 466 -8.02 -6.61 11.62
C SER A 466 -9.50 -6.40 11.34
N LEU A 467 -10.39 -6.87 12.24
CA LEU A 467 -11.83 -6.61 12.15
C LEU A 467 -12.14 -5.12 12.31
N ALA A 468 -11.50 -4.43 13.24
CA ALA A 468 -11.64 -2.98 13.40
C ALA A 468 -11.18 -2.21 12.16
N ALA A 469 -10.07 -2.63 11.55
CA ALA A 469 -9.59 -2.05 10.29
C ALA A 469 -10.57 -2.29 9.13
N MET A 470 -11.10 -3.50 9.00
CA MET A 470 -12.12 -3.83 7.98
C MET A 470 -13.36 -2.95 8.12
N GLU A 471 -13.86 -2.78 9.35
CA GLU A 471 -15.01 -1.90 9.64
C GLU A 471 -14.69 -0.44 9.29
N THR A 472 -13.51 0.05 9.64
CA THR A 472 -13.05 1.41 9.29
C THR A 472 -12.95 1.59 7.78
N PHE A 473 -12.32 0.66 7.07
CA PHE A 473 -12.18 0.72 5.62
C PHE A 473 -13.53 0.70 4.90
N TYR A 474 -14.47 -0.10 5.38
CA TYR A 474 -15.80 -0.22 4.76
C TYR A 474 -16.72 0.93 5.15
N TYR A 475 -16.89 1.20 6.45
CA TYR A 475 -17.88 2.18 6.90
C TYR A 475 -17.40 3.62 6.79
N ILE A 476 -16.11 3.88 7.03
CA ILE A 476 -15.60 5.25 7.02
C ILE A 476 -15.07 5.66 5.65
N TYR A 477 -14.25 4.82 5.00
CA TYR A 477 -13.60 5.15 3.72
C TYR A 477 -14.26 4.49 2.50
N GLY A 478 -15.32 3.73 2.69
CA GLY A 478 -15.91 2.89 1.66
C GLY A 478 -16.47 3.64 0.45
N ASP A 479 -16.89 4.89 0.60
CA ASP A 479 -17.31 5.75 -0.52
C ASP A 479 -16.18 6.00 -1.55
N ARG A 480 -14.92 5.84 -1.16
CA ARG A 480 -13.76 6.00 -2.03
C ARG A 480 -12.90 4.74 -2.17
N LEU A 481 -12.91 3.87 -1.14
CA LEU A 481 -12.03 2.70 -1.05
C LEU A 481 -12.71 1.40 -1.49
N TRP A 482 -14.05 1.33 -1.54
CA TRP A 482 -14.80 0.13 -1.92
C TRP A 482 -15.30 0.22 -3.35
N GLY A 483 -15.06 -0.82 -4.16
CA GLY A 483 -15.45 -0.86 -5.55
C GLY A 483 -15.96 -2.25 -6.00
N GLU A 484 -15.81 -2.55 -7.29
CA GLU A 484 -16.37 -3.73 -7.92
C GLU A 484 -15.84 -5.03 -7.33
N TYR A 485 -14.54 -5.11 -7.06
CA TYR A 485 -13.86 -6.30 -6.51
C TYR A 485 -13.45 -6.13 -5.04
N GLY A 486 -14.25 -5.42 -4.25
CA GLY A 486 -13.96 -5.17 -2.86
C GLY A 486 -13.11 -3.92 -2.65
N PHE A 487 -12.16 -3.97 -1.73
CA PHE A 487 -11.29 -2.83 -1.45
C PHE A 487 -10.29 -2.62 -2.58
N TYR A 488 -10.16 -1.34 -3.01
CA TYR A 488 -9.02 -0.94 -3.84
C TYR A 488 -7.70 -1.14 -3.10
N ASP A 489 -6.63 -1.20 -3.87
CA ASP A 489 -5.30 -1.59 -3.41
C ASP A 489 -4.76 -0.79 -2.23
N ALA A 490 -4.86 0.54 -2.28
CA ALA A 490 -4.29 1.40 -1.23
C ALA A 490 -4.89 2.81 -1.20
N PHE A 491 -4.60 3.56 -0.12
CA PHE A 491 -4.96 4.97 -0.02
C PHE A 491 -3.95 5.75 0.85
N CYS A 492 -3.87 7.08 0.61
CA CYS A 492 -3.03 8.00 1.36
C CYS A 492 -3.83 9.29 1.63
N LEU A 493 -4.23 9.52 2.90
CA LEU A 493 -5.04 10.69 3.26
C LEU A 493 -4.26 12.00 3.22
N ASP A 494 -2.94 11.98 3.46
CA ASP A 494 -2.10 13.17 3.37
C ASP A 494 -2.13 13.81 1.98
N SER A 495 -2.28 13.00 0.95
CA SER A 495 -2.38 13.44 -0.44
C SER A 495 -3.79 13.40 -1.01
N VAL A 496 -4.79 12.99 -0.21
CA VAL A 496 -6.18 12.79 -0.67
C VAL A 496 -6.27 11.80 -1.83
N TRP A 497 -5.41 10.77 -1.78
CA TRP A 497 -5.28 9.80 -2.86
C TRP A 497 -5.89 8.44 -2.48
N PHE A 498 -6.64 7.85 -3.40
CA PHE A 498 -7.18 6.50 -3.32
C PHE A 498 -6.87 5.79 -4.63
N ALA A 499 -6.24 4.64 -4.56
CA ALA A 499 -6.02 3.78 -5.72
C ALA A 499 -7.35 3.44 -6.40
N LYS A 500 -7.30 3.20 -7.70
CA LYS A 500 -8.41 2.64 -8.48
C LYS A 500 -8.02 1.31 -9.11
N SER A 501 -6.95 0.72 -8.60
CA SER A 501 -6.42 -0.57 -8.97
C SER A 501 -6.87 -1.67 -8.01
N TYR A 502 -6.87 -2.88 -8.53
CA TYR A 502 -6.84 -4.13 -7.79
C TYR A 502 -5.63 -4.88 -8.33
N ILE A 503 -4.82 -5.47 -7.47
CA ILE A 503 -3.61 -6.20 -7.82
C ILE A 503 -3.76 -7.64 -7.31
N ALA A 504 -3.54 -8.63 -8.17
CA ALA A 504 -3.81 -10.04 -7.84
C ALA A 504 -3.07 -10.49 -6.58
N ILE A 505 -1.79 -10.10 -6.46
CA ILE A 505 -0.94 -10.50 -5.33
C ILE A 505 -1.43 -9.92 -4.00
N ASP A 506 -2.18 -8.82 -4.01
CA ASP A 506 -2.74 -8.16 -2.83
C ASP A 506 -4.18 -8.59 -2.54
N GLN A 507 -4.96 -8.95 -3.58
CA GLN A 507 -6.34 -9.41 -3.41
C GLN A 507 -6.40 -10.85 -2.87
N GLY A 508 -5.48 -11.72 -3.29
CA GLY A 508 -5.45 -13.12 -2.88
C GLY A 508 -5.37 -13.31 -1.36
N PRO A 509 -4.42 -12.68 -0.68
CA PRO A 509 -4.29 -12.79 0.77
C PRO A 509 -5.54 -12.38 1.54
N ILE A 510 -6.33 -11.42 1.05
CA ILE A 510 -7.60 -11.03 1.67
C ILE A 510 -8.56 -12.22 1.71
N VAL A 511 -8.79 -12.87 0.56
CA VAL A 511 -9.72 -14.01 0.47
C VAL A 511 -9.25 -15.18 1.30
N VAL A 512 -7.97 -15.55 1.14
CA VAL A 512 -7.37 -16.76 1.72
C VAL A 512 -7.21 -16.64 3.23
N MET A 513 -6.66 -15.53 3.72
CA MET A 513 -6.38 -15.39 5.15
C MET A 513 -7.63 -15.11 5.99
N ILE A 514 -8.64 -14.46 5.43
CA ILE A 514 -9.96 -14.41 6.08
C ILE A 514 -10.53 -15.83 6.22
N GLU A 515 -10.39 -16.69 5.20
CA GLU A 515 -10.85 -18.07 5.30
C GLU A 515 -10.05 -18.87 6.32
N ASN A 516 -8.73 -18.72 6.34
CA ASN A 516 -7.89 -19.36 7.34
C ASN A 516 -8.24 -18.91 8.77
N TYR A 517 -8.62 -17.66 8.97
CA TYR A 517 -9.16 -17.17 10.25
C TYR A 517 -10.50 -17.86 10.58
N ARG A 518 -11.42 -18.00 9.61
CA ARG A 518 -12.76 -18.54 9.81
C ARG A 518 -12.76 -20.05 10.04
N SER A 519 -11.93 -20.80 9.33
CA SER A 519 -12.02 -22.27 9.29
C SER A 519 -10.68 -23.01 9.25
N GLY A 520 -9.58 -22.36 8.85
CA GLY A 520 -8.29 -23.02 8.61
C GLY A 520 -8.23 -23.82 7.30
N LEU A 521 -9.22 -23.65 6.41
CA LEU A 521 -9.43 -24.48 5.22
C LEU A 521 -8.16 -24.66 4.36
N LEU A 522 -7.49 -23.56 4.00
CA LEU A 522 -6.35 -23.63 3.07
C LEU A 522 -5.13 -24.25 3.74
N TRP A 523 -4.92 -24.01 5.03
CA TRP A 523 -3.90 -24.67 5.83
C TRP A 523 -4.14 -26.18 5.87
N ASP A 524 -5.36 -26.61 6.19
CA ASP A 524 -5.72 -28.03 6.22
C ASP A 524 -5.54 -28.70 4.86
N CYS A 525 -5.92 -28.00 3.77
CA CYS A 525 -5.79 -28.53 2.42
C CYS A 525 -4.33 -28.68 1.99
N PHE A 526 -3.50 -27.66 2.18
CA PHE A 526 -2.10 -27.68 1.79
C PHE A 526 -1.30 -28.69 2.62
N MET A 527 -1.46 -28.66 3.93
CA MET A 527 -0.69 -29.54 4.86
C MET A 527 -1.01 -31.02 4.71
N LYS A 528 -2.11 -31.41 4.04
CA LYS A 528 -2.43 -32.81 3.69
C LYS A 528 -1.55 -33.39 2.59
N HIS A 529 -0.81 -32.56 1.85
CA HIS A 529 -0.03 -33.07 0.72
C HIS A 529 1.06 -34.05 1.20
N PRO A 530 1.15 -35.26 0.60
CA PRO A 530 1.97 -36.35 1.14
C PRO A 530 3.50 -36.08 1.16
N ASP A 531 3.98 -35.22 0.28
CA ASP A 531 5.42 -34.90 0.17
C ASP A 531 5.88 -33.88 1.24
N LEU A 532 4.96 -33.08 1.82
CA LEU A 532 5.32 -31.98 2.73
C LEU A 532 5.94 -32.44 4.06
N PRO A 533 5.41 -33.45 4.75
CA PRO A 533 5.95 -33.86 6.06
C PRO A 533 7.45 -34.16 6.01
N ALA A 534 7.89 -34.92 5.00
CA ALA A 534 9.30 -35.26 4.83
C ALA A 534 10.19 -34.04 4.54
N GLY A 535 9.66 -33.05 3.78
CA GLY A 535 10.34 -31.79 3.51
C GLY A 535 10.51 -30.95 4.77
N LEU A 536 9.46 -30.81 5.56
CA LEU A 536 9.48 -30.07 6.82
C LEU A 536 10.44 -30.71 7.84
N GLU A 537 10.38 -32.04 8.01
CA GLU A 537 11.31 -32.79 8.87
C GLU A 537 12.77 -32.58 8.43
N LYS A 538 13.04 -32.66 7.12
CA LYS A 538 14.39 -32.42 6.55
C LYS A 538 14.91 -31.03 6.92
N LEU A 539 14.07 -29.99 6.93
CA LEU A 539 14.45 -28.64 7.30
C LEU A 539 14.55 -28.43 8.82
N GLY A 540 14.16 -29.43 9.62
CA GLY A 540 14.20 -29.39 11.08
C GLY A 540 13.00 -28.68 11.70
N PHE A 541 11.88 -28.59 10.98
CA PHE A 541 10.60 -28.23 11.56
C PHE A 541 10.07 -29.41 12.39
N GLY A 542 9.90 -29.20 13.69
CA GLY A 542 9.28 -30.16 14.60
C GLY A 542 7.77 -29.88 14.72
N SER A 543 7.02 -30.96 14.98
CA SER A 543 5.62 -30.91 15.39
C SER A 543 5.49 -30.52 16.85
#